data_6426fe0246708c85bb53771cff833672
#
_entry.id   6426fe0246708c85bb53771cff833672
#
_cell.length_a   1.000
_cell.length_b   1.000
_cell.length_c   1.000
_cell.angle_alpha   90.00
_cell.angle_beta   90.00
_cell.angle_gamma   90.00
#
_symmetry.space_group_name_H-M   'P 1'
#
loop_
_entity.id
_entity.type
_entity.pdbx_description
1 polymer ?
#
loop_
_entity_poly.entity_id
_entity_poly.type
_entity_poly.pdbx_seq_one_letter_code
_entity_poly.pdbx_strand_id
1 'polypeptide(L)'
;RIDYSGTLLKTGRIIIQGVELSRLHGVEYDIIPDRIVAGTYLFAALAAGGRITLENIPIGQLDSICDTIKGMGASIAVDPARNEMVVDACDRDRIVNIPYIETDVYPDFPTDLQSPLLVAACMAKGRLTVREKIFSSRFRIVEERQRMGADIEIKGDTAVVTGGNELEGRTVIARELRGGAALVIAGLCACGITTVADSGYIRRGYQDIAGDFTELGARISYVD
;
A
#
# COMPACT_ATOMS: atom_id res chain seq x y z
N ARG A 1 32.34 -1.59 7.33
CA ARG A 1 31.20 -1.56 8.22
C ARG A 1 30.27 -0.47 7.75
N ILE A 2 29.05 -0.81 7.44
CA ILE A 2 27.98 0.15 7.16
C ILE A 2 27.24 0.33 8.49
N ASP A 3 27.24 1.54 9.03
CA ASP A 3 26.57 1.82 10.29
C ASP A 3 25.20 2.42 10.00
N TYR A 4 24.15 1.61 10.21
CA TYR A 4 22.76 2.03 10.13
C TYR A 4 22.25 2.36 11.53
N SER A 5 22.71 3.43 12.14
CA SER A 5 21.96 3.95 13.29
C SER A 5 20.67 4.59 12.78
N GLY A 6 19.53 4.36 13.43
CA GLY A 6 18.23 4.93 13.04
C GLY A 6 18.22 6.45 12.93
N THR A 7 19.21 7.12 13.47
CA THR A 7 19.47 8.55 13.36
C THR A 7 19.98 8.95 11.98
N LEU A 8 20.71 8.06 11.27
CA LEU A 8 21.26 8.33 9.92
C LEU A 8 20.19 8.36 8.85
N LEU A 9 19.16 7.51 8.95
CA LEU A 9 18.03 7.50 8.00
C LEU A 9 17.25 8.83 8.04
N LYS A 10 17.13 9.45 9.21
CA LYS A 10 16.46 10.76 9.35
C LYS A 10 17.27 11.92 8.78
N THR A 11 18.60 11.78 8.68
CA THR A 11 19.48 12.83 8.16
C THR A 11 19.80 12.68 6.66
N GLY A 12 19.36 11.58 6.03
CA GLY A 12 19.68 11.26 4.63
C GLY A 12 21.19 11.01 4.38
N ARG A 13 21.98 10.80 5.46
CA ARG A 13 23.42 10.62 5.36
C ARG A 13 23.81 9.16 5.57
N ILE A 14 24.51 8.58 4.59
CA ILE A 14 25.09 7.23 4.67
C ILE A 14 26.61 7.39 4.77
N ILE A 15 27.23 6.82 5.80
CA ILE A 15 28.68 6.78 5.97
C ILE A 15 29.17 5.36 5.70
N ILE A 16 29.98 5.21 4.68
CA ILE A 16 30.59 3.94 4.30
C ILE A 16 32.10 4.02 4.60
N GLN A 17 32.56 3.17 5.51
CA GLN A 17 33.97 2.99 5.74
C GLN A 17 34.49 1.85 4.85
N GLY A 18 35.23 2.18 3.82
CA GLY A 18 35.84 1.20 2.92
C GLY A 18 36.81 0.28 3.65
N VAL A 19 36.91 -0.94 3.16
CA VAL A 19 37.88 -1.94 3.61
C VAL A 19 38.58 -2.56 2.39
N GLU A 20 39.76 -3.14 2.60
CA GLU A 20 40.46 -3.85 1.54
C GLU A 20 39.66 -5.08 1.06
N LEU A 21 39.71 -5.38 -0.25
CA LEU A 21 38.96 -6.50 -0.84
C LEU A 21 39.27 -7.84 -0.17
N SER A 22 40.51 -8.05 0.27
CA SER A 22 40.98 -9.26 0.97
C SER A 22 40.26 -9.49 2.31
N ARG A 23 39.63 -8.44 2.86
CA ARG A 23 38.87 -8.49 4.14
C ARG A 23 37.37 -8.69 3.92
N LEU A 24 36.90 -8.71 2.68
CA LEU A 24 35.51 -9.03 2.37
C LEU A 24 35.32 -10.54 2.42
N HIS A 25 34.26 -10.96 3.08
CA HIS A 25 33.87 -12.36 3.22
C HIS A 25 32.35 -12.49 3.11
N GLY A 26 31.87 -13.71 2.89
CA GLY A 26 30.43 -14.00 2.92
C GLY A 26 29.82 -13.71 4.30
N VAL A 27 28.54 -13.39 4.32
CA VAL A 27 27.76 -13.14 5.52
C VAL A 27 26.38 -13.76 5.37
N GLU A 28 25.85 -14.31 6.46
CA GLU A 28 24.44 -14.65 6.59
C GLU A 28 23.70 -13.44 7.16
N TYR A 29 22.57 -13.10 6.56
CA TYR A 29 21.79 -11.94 6.95
C TYR A 29 20.30 -12.20 6.71
N ASP A 30 19.48 -12.02 7.74
CA ASP A 30 18.04 -12.08 7.63
C ASP A 30 17.52 -10.75 7.05
N ILE A 31 16.85 -10.83 5.89
CA ILE A 31 16.26 -9.65 5.26
C ILE A 31 15.05 -9.21 6.10
N ILE A 32 15.00 -7.91 6.40
CA ILE A 32 13.87 -7.32 7.12
C ILE A 32 12.58 -7.47 6.32
N PRO A 33 11.41 -7.59 7.00
CA PRO A 33 10.11 -7.63 6.32
C PRO A 33 9.84 -6.39 5.47
N ASP A 34 9.08 -6.56 4.39
CA ASP A 34 8.75 -5.48 3.46
C ASP A 34 7.61 -4.60 4.01
N ARG A 35 7.93 -3.34 4.33
CA ARG A 35 6.96 -2.35 4.81
C ARG A 35 5.90 -1.98 3.76
N ILE A 36 6.21 -2.11 2.47
CA ILE A 36 5.28 -1.79 1.39
C ILE A 36 4.26 -2.91 1.21
N VAL A 37 4.69 -4.16 1.29
CA VAL A 37 3.78 -5.30 1.32
C VAL A 37 2.86 -5.19 2.53
N ALA A 38 3.39 -4.98 3.74
CA ALA A 38 2.58 -4.78 4.94
C ALA A 38 1.56 -3.64 4.76
N GLY A 39 1.99 -2.46 4.28
CA GLY A 39 1.11 -1.32 4.03
C GLY A 39 0.03 -1.61 2.98
N THR A 40 0.33 -2.43 1.97
CA THR A 40 -0.65 -2.85 0.95
C THR A 40 -1.80 -3.64 1.58
N TYR A 41 -1.52 -4.61 2.46
CA TYR A 41 -2.55 -5.37 3.16
C TYR A 41 -3.31 -4.53 4.19
N LEU A 42 -2.64 -3.57 4.85
CA LEU A 42 -3.31 -2.61 5.73
C LEU A 42 -4.34 -1.76 4.95
N PHE A 43 -3.97 -1.24 3.77
CA PHE A 43 -4.91 -0.50 2.92
C PHE A 43 -5.99 -1.40 2.30
N ALA A 44 -5.69 -2.67 2.03
CA ALA A 44 -6.69 -3.63 1.57
C ALA A 44 -7.76 -3.85 2.63
N ALA A 45 -7.38 -4.05 3.90
CA ALA A 45 -8.32 -4.16 5.01
C ALA A 45 -9.15 -2.88 5.18
N LEU A 46 -8.53 -1.71 5.07
CA LEU A 46 -9.23 -0.42 5.14
C LEU A 46 -10.25 -0.26 4.00
N ALA A 47 -9.89 -0.63 2.77
CA ALA A 47 -10.76 -0.55 1.59
C ALA A 47 -11.94 -1.54 1.67
N ALA A 48 -11.66 -2.81 1.97
CA ALA A 48 -12.67 -3.87 2.01
C ALA A 48 -13.53 -3.85 3.29
N GLY A 49 -13.10 -3.18 4.35
CA GLY A 49 -13.83 -3.12 5.62
C GLY A 49 -13.63 -4.36 6.48
N GLY A 50 -12.42 -4.88 6.52
CA GLY A 50 -12.06 -6.09 7.26
C GLY A 50 -11.24 -5.84 8.51
N ARG A 51 -11.00 -6.95 9.24
CA ARG A 51 -10.03 -7.02 10.33
C ARG A 51 -8.99 -8.09 10.00
N ILE A 52 -7.73 -7.71 9.98
CA ILE A 52 -6.62 -8.63 9.74
C ILE A 52 -5.52 -8.46 10.78
N THR A 53 -4.75 -9.53 10.99
CA THR A 53 -3.51 -9.52 11.76
C THR A 53 -2.35 -9.71 10.80
N LEU A 54 -1.36 -8.85 10.88
CA LEU A 54 -0.09 -8.98 10.18
C LEU A 54 0.97 -9.44 11.17
N GLU A 55 1.67 -10.50 10.82
CA GLU A 55 2.77 -11.07 11.60
C GLU A 55 4.11 -10.72 10.94
N ASN A 56 5.18 -10.75 11.74
CA ASN A 56 6.55 -10.48 11.28
C ASN A 56 6.65 -9.18 10.46
N ILE A 57 6.24 -8.05 11.06
CA ILE A 57 6.21 -6.73 10.42
C ILE A 57 7.37 -5.83 10.85
N PRO A 58 7.80 -4.88 10.03
CA PRO A 58 8.82 -3.90 10.40
C PRO A 58 8.19 -2.76 11.24
N ILE A 59 7.78 -3.01 12.49
CA ILE A 59 7.01 -2.10 13.35
C ILE A 59 7.63 -0.71 13.30
N GLY A 60 8.69 -0.29 13.50
CA GLY A 60 9.19 1.10 13.49
C GLY A 60 9.30 1.76 12.12
N GLN A 61 8.82 1.12 11.06
CA GLN A 61 8.89 1.65 9.69
C GLN A 61 7.51 1.93 9.07
N LEU A 62 6.44 1.79 9.85
CA LEU A 62 5.07 1.90 9.39
C LEU A 62 4.33 3.14 9.94
N ASP A 63 5.02 4.04 10.64
CA ASP A 63 4.40 5.13 11.39
C ASP A 63 3.50 6.01 10.51
N SER A 64 4.00 6.54 9.39
CA SER A 64 3.21 7.38 8.48
C SER A 64 2.01 6.66 7.87
N ILE A 65 2.13 5.35 7.65
CA ILE A 65 1.06 4.49 7.12
C ILE A 65 -0.01 4.30 8.20
N CYS A 66 0.41 3.95 9.42
CA CYS A 66 -0.48 3.76 10.56
C CYS A 66 -1.24 5.04 10.91
N ASP A 67 -0.56 6.19 10.89
CA ASP A 67 -1.18 7.49 11.17
C ASP A 67 -2.23 7.84 10.09
N THR A 68 -1.94 7.55 8.83
CA THR A 68 -2.90 7.72 7.74
C THR A 68 -4.15 6.86 7.95
N ILE A 69 -3.97 5.58 8.24
CA ILE A 69 -5.07 4.62 8.44
C ILE A 69 -5.92 4.98 9.66
N LYS A 70 -5.29 5.36 10.78
CA LYS A 70 -5.98 5.87 11.97
C LYS A 70 -6.72 7.17 11.67
N GLY A 71 -6.10 8.09 10.93
CA GLY A 71 -6.72 9.32 10.48
C GLY A 71 -7.96 9.09 9.63
N MET A 72 -7.98 8.00 8.86
CA MET A 72 -9.15 7.56 8.08
C MET A 72 -10.19 6.79 8.89
N GLY A 73 -10.00 6.60 10.20
CA GLY A 73 -11.01 6.08 11.13
C GLY A 73 -10.90 4.60 11.49
N ALA A 74 -9.96 3.84 10.94
CA ALA A 74 -9.69 2.48 11.37
C ALA A 74 -8.85 2.44 12.66
N SER A 75 -8.94 1.35 13.40
CA SER A 75 -8.10 1.14 14.58
C SER A 75 -6.88 0.27 14.24
N ILE A 76 -5.75 0.57 14.87
CA ILE A 76 -4.52 -0.21 14.78
C ILE A 76 -4.03 -0.51 16.19
N ALA A 77 -3.83 -1.79 16.47
CA ALA A 77 -3.19 -2.28 17.69
C ALA A 77 -1.87 -2.98 17.30
N VAL A 78 -0.78 -2.69 18.04
CA VAL A 78 0.54 -3.27 17.82
C VAL A 78 0.95 -4.06 19.04
N ASP A 79 1.41 -5.27 18.86
CA ASP A 79 2.08 -6.10 19.87
C ASP A 79 3.57 -6.25 19.52
N PRO A 80 4.46 -5.43 20.11
CA PRO A 80 5.89 -5.51 19.83
C PRO A 80 6.53 -6.81 20.32
N ALA A 81 5.97 -7.47 21.34
CA ALA A 81 6.53 -8.71 21.87
C ALA A 81 6.32 -9.89 20.90
N ARG A 82 5.21 -9.87 20.15
CA ARG A 82 4.89 -10.88 19.15
C ARG A 82 5.27 -10.46 17.74
N ASN A 83 5.70 -9.22 17.56
CA ASN A 83 5.93 -8.59 16.25
C ASN A 83 4.69 -8.65 15.35
N GLU A 84 3.54 -8.33 15.92
CA GLU A 84 2.23 -8.38 15.28
C GLU A 84 1.55 -7.00 15.25
N MET A 85 0.71 -6.81 14.23
CA MET A 85 -0.17 -5.64 14.12
C MET A 85 -1.56 -6.07 13.68
N VAL A 86 -2.58 -5.60 14.38
CA VAL A 86 -3.99 -5.78 14.00
C VAL A 86 -4.50 -4.46 13.45
N VAL A 87 -5.08 -4.48 12.25
CA VAL A 87 -5.90 -3.41 11.72
C VAL A 87 -7.37 -3.84 11.75
N ASP A 88 -8.25 -2.93 12.18
CA ASP A 88 -9.69 -3.16 12.20
C ASP A 88 -10.41 -1.97 11.56
N ALA A 89 -11.05 -2.23 10.43
CA ALA A 89 -11.85 -1.31 9.62
C ALA A 89 -13.29 -1.82 9.42
N CYS A 90 -13.78 -2.71 10.30
CA CYS A 90 -15.11 -3.32 10.18
C CYS A 90 -16.25 -2.30 10.31
N ASP A 91 -16.06 -1.24 11.09
CA ASP A 91 -17.05 -0.15 11.22
C ASP A 91 -16.92 0.82 10.03
N ARG A 92 -17.64 0.50 8.95
CA ARG A 92 -17.62 1.28 7.69
C ARG A 92 -18.11 2.72 7.86
N ASP A 93 -18.95 2.98 8.86
CA ASP A 93 -19.48 4.33 9.08
C ASP A 93 -18.44 5.30 9.61
N ARG A 94 -17.40 4.79 10.24
CA ARG A 94 -16.26 5.56 10.73
C ARG A 94 -15.18 5.81 9.68
N ILE A 95 -15.20 5.07 8.57
CA ILE A 95 -14.16 5.20 7.54
C ILE A 95 -14.44 6.44 6.69
N VAL A 96 -13.61 7.45 6.88
CA VAL A 96 -13.71 8.75 6.22
C VAL A 96 -12.37 9.17 5.63
N ASN A 97 -12.39 9.93 4.57
CA ASN A 97 -11.19 10.48 3.98
C ASN A 97 -10.56 11.58 4.85
N ILE A 98 -9.25 11.56 4.98
CA ILE A 98 -8.47 12.70 5.45
C ILE A 98 -8.42 13.75 4.33
N PRO A 99 -8.30 15.07 4.65
CA PRO A 99 -8.39 16.12 3.62
C PRO A 99 -7.21 16.13 2.64
N TYR A 100 -6.02 15.79 3.11
CA TYR A 100 -4.79 15.91 2.32
C TYR A 100 -3.71 14.95 2.79
N ILE A 101 -2.92 14.45 1.83
CA ILE A 101 -1.66 13.72 2.04
C ILE A 101 -0.71 14.00 0.89
N GLU A 102 0.59 13.98 1.14
CA GLU A 102 1.60 14.00 0.08
C GLU A 102 2.59 12.85 0.24
N THR A 103 3.07 12.35 -0.89
CA THR A 103 4.15 11.36 -0.90
C THR A 103 5.49 12.06 -0.74
N ASP A 104 6.38 11.47 0.04
CA ASP A 104 7.76 11.97 0.18
C ASP A 104 8.71 10.82 0.50
N VAL A 105 9.99 11.16 0.66
CA VAL A 105 11.02 10.20 1.07
C VAL A 105 10.77 9.72 2.50
N TYR A 106 11.24 8.50 2.81
CA TYR A 106 11.15 7.97 4.17
C TYR A 106 11.73 8.97 5.21
N PRO A 107 11.07 9.20 6.36
CA PRO A 107 9.98 8.42 6.97
C PRO A 107 8.55 8.88 6.61
N ASP A 108 8.38 9.81 5.69
CA ASP A 108 7.09 10.31 5.27
C ASP A 108 6.29 9.27 4.46
N PHE A 109 5.11 9.65 3.96
CA PHE A 109 4.21 8.70 3.29
C PHE A 109 4.83 8.19 1.97
N PRO A 110 5.01 6.87 1.81
CA PRO A 110 5.73 6.32 0.67
C PRO A 110 4.91 6.38 -0.62
N THR A 111 5.53 6.82 -1.71
CA THR A 111 4.93 6.81 -3.05
C THR A 111 4.44 5.42 -3.48
N ASP A 112 5.08 4.35 -3.01
CA ASP A 112 4.69 2.97 -3.34
C ASP A 112 3.34 2.55 -2.75
N LEU A 113 2.84 3.26 -1.75
CA LEU A 113 1.50 3.04 -1.18
C LEU A 113 0.46 4.06 -1.65
N GLN A 114 0.84 5.00 -2.50
CA GLN A 114 -0.09 5.97 -3.09
C GLN A 114 -1.24 5.27 -3.82
N SER A 115 -0.95 4.25 -4.62
CA SER A 115 -1.97 3.51 -5.37
C SER A 115 -2.94 2.71 -4.47
N PRO A 116 -2.51 1.93 -3.47
CA PRO A 116 -3.41 1.33 -2.48
C PRO A 116 -4.24 2.35 -1.68
N LEU A 117 -3.64 3.47 -1.28
CA LEU A 117 -4.35 4.56 -0.60
C LEU A 117 -5.50 5.13 -1.45
N LEU A 118 -5.28 5.36 -2.75
CA LEU A 118 -6.35 5.87 -3.63
C LEU A 118 -7.55 4.90 -3.69
N VAL A 119 -7.33 3.58 -3.63
CA VAL A 119 -8.44 2.61 -3.57
C VAL A 119 -9.18 2.72 -2.25
N ALA A 120 -8.45 2.77 -1.12
CA ALA A 120 -9.08 2.95 0.18
C ALA A 120 -9.86 4.27 0.24
N ALA A 121 -9.34 5.33 -0.38
CA ALA A 121 -10.02 6.62 -0.45
C ALA A 121 -11.31 6.58 -1.30
N CYS A 122 -11.36 5.78 -2.38
CA CYS A 122 -12.60 5.58 -3.14
C CYS A 122 -13.70 4.93 -2.28
N MET A 123 -13.30 4.06 -1.34
CA MET A 123 -14.23 3.34 -0.48
C MET A 123 -14.60 4.10 0.81
N ALA A 124 -13.84 5.12 1.20
CA ALA A 124 -14.07 5.97 2.37
C ALA A 124 -15.04 7.11 2.04
N LYS A 125 -15.76 7.64 3.04
CA LYS A 125 -16.64 8.81 2.83
C LYS A 125 -15.82 10.10 2.72
N GLY A 126 -16.24 11.05 1.88
CA GLY A 126 -15.63 12.38 1.75
C GLY A 126 -14.56 12.46 0.68
N ARG A 127 -13.68 13.47 0.77
CA ARG A 127 -12.69 13.76 -0.27
C ARG A 127 -11.28 13.70 0.30
N LEU A 128 -10.36 13.15 -0.51
CA LEU A 128 -8.92 13.13 -0.25
C LEU A 128 -8.18 13.81 -1.41
N THR A 129 -7.29 14.74 -1.08
CA THR A 129 -6.31 15.29 -2.04
C THR A 129 -4.97 14.61 -1.80
N VAL A 130 -4.43 13.97 -2.83
CA VAL A 130 -3.12 13.30 -2.80
C VAL A 130 -2.16 14.03 -3.72
N ARG A 131 -1.05 14.53 -3.19
CA ARG A 131 0.03 15.11 -3.98
C ARG A 131 1.19 14.12 -4.11
N GLU A 132 1.58 13.84 -5.34
CA GLU A 132 2.70 12.95 -5.65
C GLU A 132 3.97 13.76 -5.94
N LYS A 133 4.96 13.71 -5.02
CA LYS A 133 6.20 14.49 -5.12
C LYS A 133 7.38 13.71 -5.71
N ILE A 134 7.27 12.40 -5.82
CA ILE A 134 8.40 11.53 -6.16
C ILE A 134 8.39 11.17 -7.65
N PHE A 135 7.24 10.76 -8.20
CA PHE A 135 7.14 10.30 -9.58
C PHE A 135 6.08 11.04 -10.39
N SER A 136 6.48 11.72 -11.46
CA SER A 136 5.59 12.51 -12.33
C SER A 136 4.51 11.70 -13.06
N SER A 137 4.65 10.39 -13.16
CA SER A 137 3.72 9.52 -13.91
C SER A 137 3.01 8.47 -13.06
N ARG A 138 2.95 8.67 -11.72
CA ARG A 138 2.39 7.68 -10.79
C ARG A 138 0.87 7.48 -10.95
N PHE A 139 0.18 8.47 -11.49
CA PHE A 139 -1.28 8.42 -11.68
C PHE A 139 -1.76 7.69 -12.93
N ARG A 140 -0.89 7.08 -13.74
CA ARG A 140 -1.28 6.34 -14.95
C ARG A 140 -2.33 5.25 -14.71
N ILE A 141 -2.33 4.66 -13.51
CA ILE A 141 -3.26 3.60 -13.16
C ILE A 141 -4.66 4.13 -12.83
N VAL A 142 -4.85 5.44 -12.69
CA VAL A 142 -6.13 6.05 -12.33
C VAL A 142 -7.17 5.81 -13.42
N GLU A 143 -6.80 5.83 -14.70
CA GLU A 143 -7.71 5.53 -15.80
C GLU A 143 -8.43 4.18 -15.66
N GLU A 144 -7.69 3.13 -15.23
CA GLU A 144 -8.28 1.81 -15.02
C GLU A 144 -9.28 1.80 -13.85
N ARG A 145 -9.05 2.62 -12.81
CA ARG A 145 -10.00 2.76 -11.68
C ARG A 145 -11.23 3.59 -12.05
N GLN A 146 -11.05 4.64 -12.85
CA GLN A 146 -12.18 5.41 -13.40
C GLN A 146 -13.10 4.52 -14.24
N ARG A 147 -12.55 3.56 -15.00
CA ARG A 147 -13.33 2.53 -15.70
C ARG A 147 -14.14 1.63 -14.77
N MET A 148 -13.69 1.47 -13.51
CA MET A 148 -14.42 0.75 -12.45
C MET A 148 -15.42 1.65 -11.71
N GLY A 149 -15.57 2.92 -12.09
CA GLY A 149 -16.50 3.86 -11.46
C GLY A 149 -15.89 4.75 -10.38
N ALA A 150 -14.57 4.74 -10.19
CA ALA A 150 -13.91 5.63 -9.23
C ALA A 150 -13.99 7.10 -9.67
N ASP A 151 -14.38 7.98 -8.75
CA ASP A 151 -14.37 9.44 -8.96
C ASP A 151 -13.02 10.02 -8.53
N ILE A 152 -12.11 10.13 -9.49
CA ILE A 152 -10.75 10.64 -9.28
C ILE A 152 -10.44 11.67 -10.37
N GLU A 153 -10.13 12.90 -9.96
CA GLU A 153 -9.63 13.96 -10.83
C GLU A 153 -8.12 14.10 -10.70
N ILE A 154 -7.40 14.22 -11.83
CA ILE A 154 -5.95 14.46 -11.86
C ILE A 154 -5.67 15.88 -12.34
N LYS A 155 -4.84 16.61 -11.58
CA LYS A 155 -4.35 17.95 -11.91
C LYS A 155 -2.84 18.02 -11.66
N GLY A 156 -2.05 17.79 -12.71
CA GLY A 156 -0.59 17.75 -12.62
C GLY A 156 -0.10 16.63 -11.70
N ASP A 157 0.54 17.01 -10.59
CA ASP A 157 1.09 16.12 -9.56
C ASP A 157 0.06 15.76 -8.47
N THR A 158 -1.20 16.12 -8.66
CA THR A 158 -2.23 16.01 -7.63
C THR A 158 -3.43 15.22 -8.13
N ALA A 159 -3.89 14.27 -7.31
CA ALA A 159 -5.14 13.56 -7.47
C ALA A 159 -6.15 13.99 -6.41
N VAL A 160 -7.39 14.21 -6.81
CA VAL A 160 -8.53 14.44 -5.90
C VAL A 160 -9.48 13.28 -6.03
N VAL A 161 -9.66 12.53 -4.94
CA VAL A 161 -10.57 11.40 -4.86
C VAL A 161 -11.85 11.83 -4.14
N THR A 162 -13.01 11.60 -4.76
CA THR A 162 -14.31 11.66 -4.08
C THR A 162 -14.73 10.23 -3.77
N GLY A 163 -14.79 9.88 -2.49
CA GLY A 163 -15.09 8.54 -2.04
C GLY A 163 -16.56 8.30 -1.71
N GLY A 164 -16.87 7.05 -1.36
CA GLY A 164 -18.23 6.60 -1.06
C GLY A 164 -19.03 6.13 -2.27
N ASN A 165 -18.38 5.98 -3.43
CA ASN A 165 -18.99 5.42 -4.64
C ASN A 165 -18.80 3.90 -4.70
N GLU A 166 -19.76 3.20 -5.29
CA GLU A 166 -19.61 1.77 -5.59
C GLU A 166 -18.68 1.58 -6.78
N LEU A 167 -17.73 0.63 -6.64
CA LEU A 167 -16.91 0.20 -7.75
C LEU A 167 -17.57 -0.99 -8.46
N GLU A 168 -17.46 -1.01 -9.79
CA GLU A 168 -17.95 -2.10 -10.63
C GLU A 168 -16.83 -2.99 -11.13
N GLY A 169 -17.07 -4.31 -11.12
CA GLY A 169 -16.16 -5.30 -11.68
C GLY A 169 -15.93 -5.07 -13.18
N ARG A 170 -14.66 -5.03 -13.58
CA ARG A 170 -14.23 -4.81 -14.98
C ARG A 170 -12.96 -5.61 -15.28
N THR A 171 -12.70 -5.83 -16.57
CA THR A 171 -11.36 -6.21 -17.01
C THR A 171 -10.48 -4.96 -17.04
N VAL A 172 -9.42 -4.96 -16.23
CA VAL A 172 -8.46 -3.87 -16.05
C VAL A 172 -7.03 -4.36 -16.27
N ILE A 173 -6.11 -3.46 -16.62
CA ILE A 173 -4.75 -3.83 -17.00
C ILE A 173 -3.75 -3.29 -15.99
N ALA A 174 -3.00 -4.19 -15.36
CA ALA A 174 -1.85 -3.83 -14.54
C ALA A 174 -0.68 -3.39 -15.44
N ARG A 175 -0.29 -2.12 -15.34
CA ARG A 175 0.81 -1.55 -16.13
C ARG A 175 2.09 -1.35 -15.33
N GLU A 176 2.02 -1.57 -14.03
CA GLU A 176 3.15 -1.51 -13.09
C GLU A 176 2.79 -2.24 -11.79
N LEU A 177 3.78 -2.50 -10.96
CA LEU A 177 3.70 -3.36 -9.79
C LEU A 177 2.65 -2.87 -8.75
N ARG A 178 2.79 -1.63 -8.28
CA ARG A 178 1.97 -1.12 -7.16
C ARG A 178 0.55 -0.79 -7.57
N GLY A 179 0.38 -0.26 -8.79
CA GLY A 179 -0.93 -0.05 -9.38
C GLY A 179 -1.64 -1.37 -9.67
N GLY A 180 -0.92 -2.41 -10.12
CA GLY A 180 -1.48 -3.75 -10.31
C GLY A 180 -2.02 -4.33 -9.00
N ALA A 181 -1.25 -4.30 -7.91
CA ALA A 181 -1.73 -4.72 -6.59
C ALA A 181 -2.94 -3.90 -6.12
N ALA A 182 -2.95 -2.59 -6.39
CA ALA A 182 -4.09 -1.74 -6.07
C ALA A 182 -5.33 -2.06 -6.91
N LEU A 183 -5.19 -2.51 -8.18
CA LEU A 183 -6.33 -3.02 -8.97
C LEU A 183 -6.89 -4.33 -8.40
N VAL A 184 -6.05 -5.20 -7.84
CA VAL A 184 -6.53 -6.38 -7.10
C VAL A 184 -7.37 -5.95 -5.90
N ILE A 185 -6.88 -5.00 -5.08
CA ILE A 185 -7.65 -4.45 -3.95
C ILE A 185 -8.97 -3.82 -4.43
N ALA A 186 -8.95 -3.04 -5.52
CA ALA A 186 -10.17 -2.47 -6.09
C ALA A 186 -11.17 -3.55 -6.50
N GLY A 187 -10.68 -4.67 -7.08
CA GLY A 187 -11.49 -5.82 -7.43
C GLY A 187 -12.14 -6.52 -6.22
N LEU A 188 -11.46 -6.56 -5.06
CA LEU A 188 -12.03 -7.09 -3.81
C LEU A 188 -13.20 -6.23 -3.29
N CYS A 189 -13.21 -4.94 -3.63
CA CYS A 189 -14.23 -3.99 -3.20
C CYS A 189 -15.37 -3.79 -4.22
N ALA A 190 -15.19 -4.24 -5.47
CA ALA A 190 -16.11 -4.00 -6.56
C ALA A 190 -17.28 -4.98 -6.59
N CYS A 191 -18.44 -4.50 -7.04
CA CYS A 191 -19.58 -5.36 -7.35
C CYS A 191 -19.36 -6.12 -8.67
N GLY A 192 -19.56 -7.43 -8.67
CA GLY A 192 -19.37 -8.29 -9.85
C GLY A 192 -17.97 -8.89 -9.91
N ILE A 193 -17.50 -9.20 -11.12
CA ILE A 193 -16.21 -9.87 -11.35
C ILE A 193 -15.21 -8.86 -11.91
N THR A 194 -14.05 -8.77 -11.29
CA THR A 194 -12.91 -8.01 -11.80
C THR A 194 -11.85 -8.97 -12.30
N THR A 195 -11.39 -8.78 -13.53
CA THR A 195 -10.23 -9.47 -14.08
C THR A 195 -9.06 -8.49 -14.19
N VAL A 196 -7.96 -8.79 -13.51
CA VAL A 196 -6.73 -7.99 -13.60
C VAL A 196 -5.78 -8.68 -14.56
N ALA A 197 -5.64 -8.13 -15.77
CA ALA A 197 -4.64 -8.60 -16.74
C ALA A 197 -3.26 -8.06 -16.32
N ASP A 198 -2.33 -8.97 -15.98
CA ASP A 198 -1.00 -8.65 -15.52
C ASP A 198 0.05 -9.41 -16.33
N SER A 199 1.06 -8.69 -16.82
CA SER A 199 2.21 -9.27 -17.54
C SER A 199 3.38 -9.62 -16.59
N GLY A 200 3.07 -9.99 -15.35
CA GLY A 200 4.05 -10.39 -14.34
C GLY A 200 4.58 -9.23 -13.47
N TYR A 201 3.97 -8.05 -13.54
CA TYR A 201 4.38 -6.91 -12.71
C TYR A 201 4.14 -7.15 -11.22
N ILE A 202 2.97 -7.68 -10.85
CA ILE A 202 2.57 -7.87 -9.45
C ILE A 202 3.51 -8.84 -8.74
N ARG A 203 3.92 -9.94 -9.40
CA ARG A 203 4.83 -10.96 -8.85
C ARG A 203 6.22 -10.44 -8.50
N ARG A 204 6.60 -9.27 -8.99
CA ARG A 204 7.87 -8.63 -8.66
C ARG A 204 7.93 -8.11 -7.21
N GLY A 205 6.81 -7.92 -6.56
CA GLY A 205 6.74 -7.40 -5.20
C GLY A 205 5.79 -8.16 -4.27
N TYR A 206 5.00 -9.11 -4.80
CA TYR A 206 4.09 -9.95 -4.03
C TYR A 206 4.27 -11.39 -4.48
N GLN A 207 4.64 -12.26 -3.54
CA GLN A 207 4.95 -13.67 -3.85
C GLN A 207 3.72 -14.40 -4.37
N ASP A 208 2.59 -14.30 -3.65
CA ASP A 208 1.31 -14.90 -4.02
C ASP A 208 0.12 -14.07 -3.49
N ILE A 209 -0.12 -12.92 -4.12
CA ILE A 209 -1.19 -12.00 -3.69
C ILE A 209 -2.58 -12.66 -3.74
N ALA A 210 -2.82 -13.59 -4.67
CA ALA A 210 -4.10 -14.29 -4.76
C ALA A 210 -4.26 -15.33 -3.65
N GLY A 211 -3.20 -16.08 -3.35
CA GLY A 211 -3.16 -17.00 -2.21
C GLY A 211 -3.40 -16.29 -0.89
N ASP A 212 -2.65 -15.21 -0.63
CA ASP A 212 -2.76 -14.43 0.60
C ASP A 212 -4.20 -13.90 0.80
N PHE A 213 -4.81 -13.31 -0.25
CA PHE A 213 -6.20 -12.83 -0.14
C PHE A 213 -7.22 -13.96 -0.03
N THR A 214 -6.96 -15.13 -0.63
CA THR A 214 -7.82 -16.32 -0.47
C THR A 214 -7.81 -16.81 0.98
N GLU A 215 -6.65 -16.85 1.63
CA GLU A 215 -6.51 -17.19 3.05
C GLU A 215 -7.24 -16.19 3.96
N LEU A 216 -7.28 -14.92 3.55
CA LEU A 216 -8.06 -13.88 4.23
C LEU A 216 -9.57 -13.93 3.93
N GLY A 217 -10.04 -14.90 3.13
CA GLY A 217 -11.45 -15.14 2.83
C GLY A 217 -11.98 -14.48 1.56
N ALA A 218 -11.12 -13.90 0.73
CA ALA A 218 -11.52 -13.36 -0.56
C ALA A 218 -11.77 -14.47 -1.60
N ARG A 219 -12.67 -14.20 -2.56
CA ARG A 219 -12.88 -15.06 -3.72
C ARG A 219 -12.02 -14.56 -4.88
N ILE A 220 -10.80 -15.02 -4.95
CA ILE A 220 -9.83 -14.65 -5.96
C ILE A 220 -9.07 -15.90 -6.44
N SER A 221 -8.73 -15.95 -7.72
CA SER A 221 -7.92 -17.01 -8.31
C SER A 221 -7.15 -16.50 -9.51
N TYR A 222 -6.07 -17.18 -9.83
CA TYR A 222 -5.43 -17.01 -11.14
C TYR A 222 -6.33 -17.63 -12.21
N VAL A 223 -6.36 -16.99 -13.38
CA VAL A 223 -7.00 -17.50 -14.60
C VAL A 223 -5.96 -17.58 -15.70
N ASP A 224 -6.03 -18.63 -16.52
CA ASP A 224 -5.14 -18.87 -17.66
C ASP A 224 -5.46 -17.94 -18.84
#